data_bbbf1807999d080af8c305df536c6f12
#
_entry.id   bbbf1807999d080af8c305df536c6f12
#
_cell.length_a   1.000
_cell.length_b   1.000
_cell.length_c   1.000
_cell.angle_alpha   90.00
_cell.angle_beta   90.00
_cell.angle_gamma   90.00
#
_symmetry.space_group_name_H-M   'P 1'
#
loop_
_entity.id
_entity.type
_entity.pdbx_description
1 polymer ?
#
loop_
_entity_poly.entity_id
_entity_poly.type
_entity_poly.pdbx_seq_one_letter_code
_entity_poly.pdbx_strand_id
1 'polypeptide(L)'
;MKTRLGALAVLAALALAIPARSQVERGSSSNSNAIVFQDISVIPMDTERVLPHQTVLVQNGKIANTGPTNSVHLPPGTVVIDGRGKFLMPGMADLHTHVDRKEMLPLFLAAGVTTVLNMGLASPEFVTVTREEIRKGSVVGPRVFAAFMIDGPGDPGPEYVALCEQDARAAVARAKLVGYDFIKVYSRLQPEIYAAVLDEAKKQHIAAVGHIPMAVGLEKSLAQGQVMIAHAEEYYKTYFQGKPDDARIPEPVKLTLSAGAYVTPNLSFFAALTSVVSDPQSLDERMDEPDIEFLPPDIRGNWLAARPAKPSDRFVPELATLKKLTLALSQAGVPLLTGTDTPAFGVIPGSSVDDDLDQLVGAGLSPFQALSAATRTAGEFIHQYVRGAEEFGTITPGKSADLVMLRANPLLDVRNMRHPGGVMVRGRWFESRELQALVEQPVPSYKRIVALGRAFQYTLNEHGATEAVREFKSHSQSTEKLPESFVNALGYRMINAKRLEDAITVFVFNTEQHPDSWNAYDSLGEAYLDSGRNDLAVVNYRRSLALNPRNTDAFEMLQKAAAMPSRPN
;
A
#
# COMPACT_ATOMS: atom_id res chain seq x y z
N MET A 1 61.96 41.71 -15.10
CA MET A 1 61.95 43.10 -15.73
C MET A 1 60.49 43.55 -15.88
N LYS A 2 60.19 44.70 -15.23
CA LYS A 2 58.99 45.56 -15.41
C LYS A 2 57.63 44.99 -15.02
N THR A 3 57.11 45.17 -13.80
CA THR A 3 56.42 46.29 -13.11
C THR A 3 55.32 46.95 -13.91
N ARG A 4 54.11 46.97 -13.38
CA ARG A 4 53.11 48.05 -13.17
C ARG A 4 51.85 47.42 -12.56
N LEU A 5 51.50 47.64 -11.30
CA LEU A 5 50.88 48.77 -10.57
C LEU A 5 49.58 49.28 -11.17
N GLY A 6 48.54 49.23 -10.36
CA GLY A 6 47.50 50.22 -10.20
C GLY A 6 46.09 49.71 -10.48
N ALA A 7 45.17 49.62 -9.54
CA ALA A 7 44.48 50.69 -8.89
C ALA A 7 43.49 50.14 -7.84
N LEU A 8 43.56 50.64 -6.63
CA LEU A 8 42.54 50.52 -5.59
C LEU A 8 41.28 51.32 -5.97
N ALA A 9 40.13 50.70 -5.93
CA ALA A 9 38.87 51.40 -5.84
C ALA A 9 38.24 51.12 -4.45
N VAL A 10 38.20 52.16 -3.63
CA VAL A 10 37.54 52.18 -2.32
C VAL A 10 36.05 52.33 -2.57
N LEU A 11 35.22 51.35 -2.18
CA LEU A 11 33.78 51.48 -2.05
C LEU A 11 33.41 51.56 -0.58
N ALA A 12 32.98 52.76 -0.17
CA ALA A 12 32.44 53.03 1.15
C ALA A 12 31.09 52.32 1.31
N ALA A 13 31.02 51.38 2.27
CA ALA A 13 29.77 50.78 2.70
C ALA A 13 29.10 51.65 3.76
N LEU A 14 27.95 52.21 3.46
CA LEU A 14 27.02 52.80 4.43
C LEU A 14 26.44 51.67 5.29
N ALA A 15 26.84 51.60 6.54
CA ALA A 15 26.20 50.76 7.54
C ALA A 15 24.90 51.41 8.04
N LEU A 16 23.78 50.92 7.59
CA LEU A 16 22.47 51.17 8.23
C LEU A 16 22.39 50.37 9.51
N ALA A 17 22.42 51.07 10.64
CA ALA A 17 22.20 50.49 11.97
C ALA A 17 20.74 50.03 12.12
N ILE A 18 20.52 48.73 12.13
CA ILE A 18 19.29 48.09 12.57
C ILE A 18 19.35 47.99 14.11
N PRO A 19 18.33 48.47 14.84
CA PRO A 19 18.36 48.37 16.29
C PRO A 19 18.28 46.89 16.73
N ALA A 20 19.23 46.51 17.57
CA ALA A 20 19.25 45.19 18.20
C ALA A 20 17.96 44.96 18.96
N ARG A 21 17.09 44.08 18.46
CA ARG A 21 16.03 43.47 19.28
C ARG A 21 16.72 42.58 20.30
N SER A 22 16.47 42.90 21.57
CA SER A 22 16.87 42.13 22.73
C SER A 22 16.57 40.64 22.48
N GLN A 23 17.64 39.81 22.42
CA GLN A 23 17.50 38.38 22.61
C GLN A 23 16.95 38.17 24.02
N VAL A 24 15.67 37.86 24.11
CA VAL A 24 15.15 37.19 25.28
C VAL A 24 15.88 35.83 25.31
N GLU A 25 16.74 35.67 26.28
CA GLU A 25 17.31 34.38 26.63
C GLU A 25 16.13 33.41 26.81
N ARG A 26 15.92 32.55 25.82
CA ARG A 26 15.09 31.35 26.02
C ARG A 26 15.89 30.48 26.98
N GLY A 27 15.54 30.59 28.24
CA GLY A 27 15.95 29.62 29.24
C GLY A 27 15.74 28.23 28.65
N SER A 28 16.70 27.35 28.82
CA SER A 28 16.64 25.92 28.51
C SER A 28 15.55 25.28 29.40
N SER A 29 14.28 25.53 29.10
CA SER A 29 13.21 24.69 29.57
C SER A 29 13.37 23.37 28.82
N SER A 30 13.70 22.31 29.52
CA SER A 30 13.52 20.95 29.05
C SER A 30 12.06 20.82 28.60
N ASN A 31 11.80 21.03 27.29
CA ASN A 31 10.49 20.74 26.72
C ASN A 31 10.26 19.25 26.96
N SER A 32 9.48 18.93 27.98
CA SER A 32 9.01 17.56 28.17
C SER A 32 8.15 17.24 26.95
N ASN A 33 8.62 16.32 26.07
CA ASN A 33 7.82 15.75 24.97
C ASN A 33 6.68 14.88 25.51
N ALA A 34 6.01 15.35 26.57
CA ALA A 34 4.95 14.62 27.23
C ALA A 34 3.59 15.10 26.73
N ILE A 35 2.75 14.15 26.33
CA ILE A 35 1.35 14.37 25.95
C ILE A 35 0.50 13.51 26.86
N VAL A 36 -0.63 14.05 27.33
CA VAL A 36 -1.57 13.32 28.17
C VAL A 36 -2.97 13.39 27.59
N PHE A 37 -3.62 12.24 27.49
CA PHE A 37 -5.07 12.14 27.30
C PHE A 37 -5.72 12.09 28.69
N GLN A 38 -6.50 13.09 29.02
CA GLN A 38 -7.08 13.25 30.36
C GLN A 38 -8.58 13.01 30.34
N ASP A 39 -9.06 12.22 31.30
CA ASP A 39 -10.48 11.89 31.50
C ASP A 39 -11.13 11.23 30.28
N ILE A 40 -10.48 10.19 29.74
CA ILE A 40 -10.87 9.46 28.54
C ILE A 40 -11.32 8.03 28.89
N SER A 41 -12.26 7.46 28.12
CA SER A 41 -12.59 6.04 28.19
C SER A 41 -11.55 5.24 27.41
N VAL A 42 -10.79 4.37 28.08
CA VAL A 42 -9.72 3.57 27.45
C VAL A 42 -10.25 2.20 27.06
N ILE A 43 -10.01 1.80 25.82
CA ILE A 43 -10.20 0.43 25.30
C ILE A 43 -8.80 -0.13 25.09
N PRO A 44 -8.23 -0.87 26.06
CA PRO A 44 -6.82 -1.22 26.04
C PRO A 44 -6.47 -2.33 25.04
N MET A 45 -7.45 -3.07 24.54
CA MET A 45 -7.33 -4.20 23.60
C MET A 45 -6.54 -5.40 24.15
N ASP A 46 -6.23 -5.43 25.45
CA ASP A 46 -5.70 -6.61 26.14
C ASP A 46 -6.80 -7.66 26.39
N THR A 47 -7.98 -7.18 26.78
CA THR A 47 -9.23 -7.93 26.94
C THR A 47 -10.40 -7.06 26.51
N GLU A 48 -11.58 -7.68 26.34
CA GLU A 48 -12.81 -6.98 25.96
C GLU A 48 -13.36 -6.17 27.15
N ARG A 49 -12.96 -4.89 27.22
CA ARG A 49 -13.39 -3.98 28.29
C ARG A 49 -13.24 -2.52 27.89
N VAL A 50 -13.99 -1.68 28.57
CA VAL A 50 -13.85 -0.21 28.57
C VAL A 50 -13.51 0.25 29.98
N LEU A 51 -12.45 1.02 30.11
CA LEU A 51 -12.04 1.65 31.37
C LEU A 51 -12.43 3.13 31.32
N PRO A 52 -13.50 3.56 32.01
CA PRO A 52 -13.92 4.96 31.99
C PRO A 52 -13.00 5.83 32.85
N HIS A 53 -12.97 7.12 32.57
CA HIS A 53 -12.28 8.14 33.37
C HIS A 53 -10.79 7.82 33.61
N GLN A 54 -10.05 7.51 32.54
CA GLN A 54 -8.63 7.22 32.60
C GLN A 54 -7.79 8.43 32.15
N THR A 55 -6.54 8.42 32.61
CA THR A 55 -5.48 9.28 32.10
C THR A 55 -4.41 8.39 31.46
N VAL A 56 -3.99 8.73 30.24
CA VAL A 56 -2.91 8.04 29.51
C VAL A 56 -1.79 9.05 29.24
N LEU A 57 -0.65 8.85 29.87
CA LEU A 57 0.55 9.68 29.71
C LEU A 57 1.47 9.05 28.66
N VAL A 58 1.84 9.84 27.66
CA VAL A 58 2.81 9.48 26.62
C VAL A 58 4.07 10.31 26.77
N GLN A 59 5.23 9.65 26.75
CA GLN A 59 6.56 10.28 26.79
C GLN A 59 7.51 9.55 25.84
N ASN A 60 8.31 10.28 25.08
CA ASN A 60 9.32 9.73 24.18
C ASN A 60 8.77 8.67 23.21
N GLY A 61 7.58 8.88 22.70
CA GLY A 61 6.92 7.97 21.75
C GLY A 61 6.31 6.71 22.36
N LYS A 62 6.34 6.58 23.71
CA LYS A 62 5.83 5.40 24.43
C LYS A 62 4.73 5.78 25.42
N ILE A 63 3.84 4.85 25.70
CA ILE A 63 2.91 4.93 26.82
C ILE A 63 3.73 4.83 28.10
N ALA A 64 3.84 5.95 28.82
CA ALA A 64 4.64 6.01 30.05
C ALA A 64 3.84 5.53 31.27
N ASN A 65 2.56 5.91 31.35
CA ASN A 65 1.69 5.52 32.44
C ASN A 65 0.21 5.57 32.03
N THR A 66 -0.62 4.75 32.69
CA THR A 66 -2.06 4.74 32.55
C THR A 66 -2.70 4.53 33.93
N GLY A 67 -3.84 5.17 34.18
CA GLY A 67 -4.56 4.99 35.45
C GLY A 67 -5.82 5.87 35.52
N PRO A 68 -6.61 5.72 36.60
CA PRO A 68 -7.75 6.59 36.83
C PRO A 68 -7.40 8.08 36.78
N THR A 69 -8.32 8.93 36.33
CA THR A 69 -8.12 10.37 36.28
C THR A 69 -7.67 10.91 37.64
N ASN A 70 -6.65 11.77 37.65
CA ASN A 70 -5.98 12.32 38.81
C ASN A 70 -5.04 11.38 39.59
N SER A 71 -4.89 10.10 39.19
CA SER A 71 -3.92 9.19 39.81
C SER A 71 -2.54 9.21 39.13
N VAL A 72 -2.46 9.77 37.91
CA VAL A 72 -1.23 9.83 37.11
C VAL A 72 -0.53 11.17 37.32
N HIS A 73 0.72 11.12 37.79
CA HIS A 73 1.54 12.32 37.93
C HIS A 73 1.98 12.85 36.57
N LEU A 74 1.70 14.13 36.29
CA LEU A 74 2.05 14.77 35.02
C LEU A 74 3.34 15.60 35.16
N PRO A 75 4.33 15.40 34.31
CA PRO A 75 5.52 16.25 34.26
C PRO A 75 5.17 17.71 33.92
N PRO A 76 5.93 18.70 34.40
CA PRO A 76 5.76 20.07 34.00
C PRO A 76 5.84 20.27 32.48
N GLY A 77 4.97 21.07 31.90
CA GLY A 77 4.94 21.34 30.45
C GLY A 77 4.28 20.24 29.61
N THR A 78 3.59 19.28 30.23
CA THR A 78 2.79 18.26 29.52
C THR A 78 1.68 18.91 28.70
N VAL A 79 1.57 18.53 27.43
CA VAL A 79 0.44 18.92 26.56
C VAL A 79 -0.77 18.08 26.92
N VAL A 80 -1.90 18.73 27.24
CA VAL A 80 -3.14 18.07 27.67
C VAL A 80 -4.12 17.97 26.51
N ILE A 81 -4.59 16.76 26.21
CA ILE A 81 -5.68 16.48 25.28
C ILE A 81 -6.92 16.11 26.11
N ASP A 82 -8.00 16.88 25.95
CA ASP A 82 -9.29 16.63 26.62
C ASP A 82 -9.96 15.38 26.05
N GLY A 83 -10.09 14.35 26.89
CA GLY A 83 -10.67 13.06 26.55
C GLY A 83 -12.13 12.88 26.94
N ARG A 84 -12.77 13.89 27.59
CA ARG A 84 -14.14 13.76 28.12
C ARG A 84 -15.15 13.35 27.04
N GLY A 85 -15.88 12.28 27.30
CA GLY A 85 -16.86 11.72 26.38
C GLY A 85 -16.29 11.02 25.14
N LYS A 86 -14.96 10.81 25.10
CA LYS A 86 -14.25 10.15 23.99
C LYS A 86 -13.66 8.83 24.42
N PHE A 87 -13.24 8.04 23.43
CA PHE A 87 -12.60 6.75 23.62
C PHE A 87 -11.18 6.79 23.07
N LEU A 88 -10.26 6.10 23.72
CA LEU A 88 -8.89 5.92 23.28
C LEU A 88 -8.60 4.44 23.13
N MET A 89 -8.09 4.04 21.97
CA MET A 89 -7.65 2.67 21.72
C MET A 89 -6.32 2.66 20.94
N PRO A 90 -5.66 1.50 20.80
CA PRO A 90 -4.50 1.39 19.92
C PRO A 90 -4.87 1.74 18.48
N GLY A 91 -3.92 2.31 17.73
CA GLY A 91 -4.03 2.49 16.30
C GLY A 91 -4.13 1.15 15.58
N MET A 92 -4.85 1.15 14.47
CA MET A 92 -5.05 -0.05 13.65
C MET A 92 -3.80 -0.36 12.81
N ALA A 93 -3.71 -1.61 12.37
CA ALA A 93 -2.75 -2.08 11.39
C ALA A 93 -3.47 -2.58 10.13
N ASP A 94 -2.87 -2.36 8.96
CA ASP A 94 -3.20 -3.00 7.71
C ASP A 94 -2.01 -3.86 7.28
N LEU A 95 -2.09 -5.16 7.49
CA LEU A 95 -0.97 -6.06 7.25
C LEU A 95 -0.97 -6.69 5.85
N HIS A 96 -1.72 -6.08 4.92
CA HIS A 96 -1.65 -6.41 3.51
C HIS A 96 -1.93 -5.20 2.63
N THR A 97 -0.90 -4.45 2.28
CA THR A 97 -0.99 -3.31 1.36
C THR A 97 0.06 -3.40 0.25
N HIS A 98 -0.12 -2.61 -0.81
CA HIS A 98 0.84 -2.43 -1.91
C HIS A 98 1.16 -0.94 -2.15
N VAL A 99 1.08 -0.12 -1.09
CA VAL A 99 1.33 1.32 -1.17
C VAL A 99 2.81 1.62 -0.93
N ASP A 100 3.44 2.24 -1.92
CA ASP A 100 4.85 2.69 -1.87
C ASP A 100 5.03 4.18 -2.20
N ARG A 101 3.93 4.96 -2.23
CA ARG A 101 3.91 6.40 -2.56
C ARG A 101 3.69 7.26 -1.32
N LYS A 102 4.56 8.26 -1.15
CA LYS A 102 4.55 9.16 0.02
C LYS A 102 3.23 9.92 0.17
N GLU A 103 2.63 10.36 -0.94
CA GLU A 103 1.38 11.11 -0.96
C GLU A 103 0.15 10.30 -0.51
N MET A 104 0.25 8.97 -0.52
CA MET A 104 -0.84 8.09 -0.05
C MET A 104 -0.72 7.73 1.43
N LEU A 105 0.44 7.93 2.05
CA LEU A 105 0.68 7.54 3.45
C LEU A 105 -0.23 8.26 4.46
N PRO A 106 -0.57 9.55 4.29
CA PRO A 106 -1.50 10.23 5.19
C PRO A 106 -2.91 9.65 5.21
N LEU A 107 -3.35 8.96 4.11
CA LEU A 107 -4.67 8.30 4.04
C LEU A 107 -4.84 7.25 5.14
N PHE A 108 -3.77 6.47 5.41
CA PHE A 108 -3.78 5.49 6.49
C PHE A 108 -4.00 6.15 7.85
N LEU A 109 -3.24 7.22 8.15
CA LEU A 109 -3.37 7.91 9.43
C LEU A 109 -4.75 8.57 9.58
N ALA A 110 -5.29 9.15 8.52
CA ALA A 110 -6.61 9.78 8.55
C ALA A 110 -7.73 8.79 8.90
N ALA A 111 -7.55 7.50 8.58
CA ALA A 111 -8.43 6.40 8.95
C ALA A 111 -8.04 5.71 10.28
N GLY A 112 -7.03 6.21 11.01
CA GLY A 112 -6.59 5.59 12.27
C GLY A 112 -5.65 4.39 12.12
N VAL A 113 -5.15 4.13 10.91
CA VAL A 113 -4.19 3.06 10.64
C VAL A 113 -2.77 3.60 10.87
N THR A 114 -2.12 3.10 11.92
CA THR A 114 -0.79 3.57 12.36
C THR A 114 0.35 2.64 11.97
N THR A 115 0.02 1.45 11.49
CA THR A 115 1.01 0.44 11.05
C THR A 115 0.54 -0.21 9.76
N VAL A 116 1.45 -0.41 8.80
CA VAL A 116 1.18 -1.11 7.55
C VAL A 116 2.28 -2.12 7.23
N LEU A 117 1.90 -3.24 6.58
CA LEU A 117 2.83 -4.15 5.94
C LEU A 117 2.62 -4.09 4.42
N ASN A 118 3.59 -3.51 3.70
CA ASN A 118 3.61 -3.61 2.24
C ASN A 118 3.98 -5.05 1.84
N MET A 119 3.06 -5.72 1.19
CA MET A 119 3.14 -7.15 0.84
C MET A 119 3.73 -7.38 -0.55
N GLY A 120 4.65 -6.53 -0.95
CA GLY A 120 5.38 -6.62 -2.22
C GLY A 120 5.18 -5.38 -3.09
N LEU A 121 6.06 -5.25 -4.08
CA LEU A 121 6.14 -4.12 -5.02
C LEU A 121 6.63 -2.81 -4.40
N ALA A 122 7.05 -2.80 -3.13
CA ALA A 122 7.74 -1.65 -2.56
C ALA A 122 9.14 -1.53 -3.14
N SER A 123 9.44 -0.38 -3.74
CA SER A 123 10.78 -0.14 -4.29
C SER A 123 11.87 -0.19 -3.21
N PRO A 124 13.12 -0.57 -3.54
CA PRO A 124 14.24 -0.49 -2.59
C PRO A 124 14.43 0.92 -2.00
N GLU A 125 14.11 1.98 -2.75
CA GLU A 125 14.13 3.36 -2.27
C GLU A 125 13.07 3.58 -1.19
N PHE A 126 11.86 3.09 -1.39
CA PHE A 126 10.79 3.18 -0.39
C PHE A 126 11.20 2.48 0.91
N VAL A 127 11.78 1.29 0.80
CA VAL A 127 12.23 0.50 1.96
C VAL A 127 13.40 1.13 2.70
N THR A 128 14.36 1.75 2.00
CA THR A 128 15.58 2.29 2.62
C THR A 128 15.47 3.78 2.95
N VAL A 129 14.93 4.60 2.05
CA VAL A 129 14.88 6.06 2.20
C VAL A 129 13.58 6.51 2.81
N THR A 130 12.44 6.14 2.21
CA THR A 130 11.13 6.65 2.67
C THR A 130 10.79 6.17 4.08
N ARG A 131 11.06 4.90 4.43
CA ARG A 131 10.87 4.42 5.80
C ARG A 131 11.72 5.20 6.82
N GLU A 132 12.94 5.58 6.46
CA GLU A 132 13.81 6.39 7.32
C GLU A 132 13.29 7.82 7.47
N GLU A 133 12.76 8.42 6.40
CA GLU A 133 12.10 9.73 6.45
C GLU A 133 10.86 9.71 7.33
N ILE A 134 10.05 8.64 7.26
CA ILE A 134 8.90 8.44 8.14
C ILE A 134 9.38 8.30 9.60
N ARG A 135 10.44 7.51 9.84
CA ARG A 135 11.01 7.32 11.17
C ARG A 135 11.54 8.62 11.77
N LYS A 136 12.14 9.49 10.96
CA LYS A 136 12.62 10.83 11.36
C LYS A 136 11.51 11.87 11.47
N GLY A 137 10.31 11.57 10.99
CA GLY A 137 9.16 12.48 10.99
C GLY A 137 9.20 13.57 9.91
N SER A 138 10.10 13.48 8.93
CA SER A 138 10.14 14.36 7.75
C SER A 138 9.08 13.99 6.71
N VAL A 139 8.62 12.75 6.70
CA VAL A 139 7.43 12.30 5.98
C VAL A 139 6.38 11.86 7.00
N VAL A 140 5.15 12.32 6.85
CA VAL A 140 4.02 11.91 7.69
C VAL A 140 3.43 10.63 7.13
N GLY A 141 3.39 9.58 7.94
CA GLY A 141 2.86 8.27 7.55
C GLY A 141 2.87 7.26 8.70
N PRO A 142 2.22 6.11 8.50
CA PRO A 142 2.20 5.01 9.46
C PRO A 142 3.60 4.41 9.64
N ARG A 143 3.76 3.52 10.61
CA ARG A 143 4.90 2.60 10.68
C ARG A 143 4.81 1.64 9.50
N VAL A 144 5.89 1.51 8.73
CA VAL A 144 5.91 0.67 7.53
C VAL A 144 6.83 -0.53 7.74
N PHE A 145 6.28 -1.71 7.54
CA PHE A 145 7.01 -2.95 7.29
C PHE A 145 6.88 -3.31 5.82
N ALA A 146 7.81 -4.11 5.28
CA ALA A 146 7.81 -4.47 3.86
C ALA A 146 8.24 -5.91 3.64
N ALA A 147 7.56 -6.59 2.72
CA ALA A 147 7.88 -7.91 2.24
C ALA A 147 8.45 -7.84 0.81
N PHE A 148 9.47 -8.65 0.53
CA PHE A 148 10.05 -8.81 -0.81
C PHE A 148 9.35 -9.96 -1.52
N MET A 149 8.71 -9.69 -2.66
CA MET A 149 7.89 -10.69 -3.36
C MET A 149 8.73 -11.54 -4.32
N ILE A 150 8.64 -12.85 -4.16
CA ILE A 150 9.30 -13.85 -4.99
C ILE A 150 8.23 -14.76 -5.62
N ASP A 151 8.27 -14.93 -6.94
CA ASP A 151 7.39 -15.87 -7.66
C ASP A 151 8.16 -16.68 -8.71
N GLY A 152 7.48 -17.64 -9.33
CA GLY A 152 7.92 -18.35 -10.52
C GLY A 152 7.71 -17.53 -11.80
N PRO A 153 8.15 -18.06 -12.98
CA PRO A 153 7.96 -17.43 -14.29
C PRO A 153 6.47 -17.32 -14.65
N GLY A 154 6.16 -16.31 -15.45
CA GLY A 154 4.80 -16.01 -15.93
C GLY A 154 4.52 -14.52 -15.76
N ASP A 155 3.43 -14.02 -15.44
CA ASP A 155 2.95 -12.66 -15.39
C ASP A 155 3.92 -11.58 -14.85
N PRO A 156 3.91 -10.35 -15.38
CA PRO A 156 4.77 -9.28 -14.93
C PRO A 156 4.26 -8.71 -13.58
N GLY A 157 4.74 -9.18 -12.47
CA GLY A 157 4.29 -8.64 -11.18
C GLY A 157 5.27 -8.80 -10.02
N PRO A 158 6.00 -9.92 -9.88
CA PRO A 158 6.87 -10.08 -8.73
C PRO A 158 8.12 -9.20 -8.83
N GLU A 159 8.61 -8.73 -7.69
CA GLU A 159 9.91 -8.04 -7.61
C GLU A 159 11.05 -8.96 -8.04
N TYR A 160 10.87 -10.26 -7.87
CA TYR A 160 11.86 -11.26 -8.26
C TYR A 160 11.20 -12.56 -8.77
N VAL A 161 11.61 -13.01 -9.96
CA VAL A 161 11.28 -14.33 -10.51
C VAL A 161 12.42 -15.30 -10.22
N ALA A 162 12.14 -16.36 -9.50
CA ALA A 162 13.08 -17.43 -9.24
C ALA A 162 12.87 -18.56 -10.25
N LEU A 163 13.88 -18.86 -11.07
CA LEU A 163 13.86 -19.94 -12.08
C LEU A 163 14.48 -21.24 -11.54
N CYS A 164 15.27 -21.14 -10.47
CA CYS A 164 15.93 -22.26 -9.84
C CYS A 164 16.16 -21.99 -8.35
N GLU A 165 16.61 -23.00 -7.60
CA GLU A 165 16.91 -22.86 -6.16
C GLU A 165 17.98 -21.81 -5.86
N GLN A 166 18.98 -21.64 -6.74
CA GLN A 166 20.03 -20.63 -6.56
C GLN A 166 19.45 -19.22 -6.65
N ASP A 167 18.54 -18.97 -7.60
CA ASP A 167 17.82 -17.69 -7.72
C ASP A 167 17.01 -17.40 -6.44
N ALA A 168 16.29 -18.42 -5.93
CA ALA A 168 15.49 -18.31 -4.73
C ALA A 168 16.34 -17.87 -3.52
N ARG A 169 17.48 -18.52 -3.30
CA ARG A 169 18.41 -18.16 -2.21
C ARG A 169 19.01 -16.77 -2.40
N ALA A 170 19.39 -16.41 -3.62
CA ALA A 170 19.91 -15.08 -3.93
C ALA A 170 18.86 -13.98 -3.71
N ALA A 171 17.59 -14.26 -4.05
CA ALA A 171 16.48 -13.34 -3.81
C ALA A 171 16.27 -13.04 -2.32
N VAL A 172 16.26 -14.10 -1.49
CA VAL A 172 16.14 -13.94 -0.02
C VAL A 172 17.33 -13.18 0.56
N ALA A 173 18.56 -13.50 0.15
CA ALA A 173 19.75 -12.77 0.59
C ALA A 173 19.72 -11.29 0.21
N ARG A 174 19.24 -10.99 -1.02
CA ARG A 174 19.04 -9.61 -1.49
C ARG A 174 17.99 -8.87 -0.65
N ALA A 175 16.84 -9.49 -0.39
CA ALA A 175 15.80 -8.90 0.44
C ALA A 175 16.33 -8.51 1.82
N LYS A 176 17.08 -9.41 2.44
CA LYS A 176 17.72 -9.16 3.75
C LYS A 176 18.73 -8.01 3.70
N LEU A 177 19.56 -7.96 2.65
CA LEU A 177 20.56 -6.91 2.46
C LEU A 177 19.92 -5.52 2.30
N VAL A 178 18.82 -5.43 1.55
CA VAL A 178 18.07 -4.17 1.35
C VAL A 178 17.34 -3.75 2.63
N GLY A 179 16.96 -4.69 3.49
CA GLY A 179 16.29 -4.41 4.75
C GLY A 179 14.77 -4.64 4.70
N TYR A 180 14.29 -5.54 3.83
CA TYR A 180 12.93 -6.04 3.92
C TYR A 180 12.74 -6.86 5.19
N ASP A 181 11.53 -6.82 5.74
CA ASP A 181 11.19 -7.46 7.02
C ASP A 181 10.68 -8.89 6.81
N PHE A 182 10.08 -9.17 5.64
CA PHE A 182 9.47 -10.45 5.27
C PHE A 182 9.84 -10.85 3.84
N ILE A 183 9.69 -12.14 3.53
CA ILE A 183 9.63 -12.66 2.16
C ILE A 183 8.17 -12.95 1.84
N LYS A 184 7.61 -12.34 0.78
CA LYS A 184 6.31 -12.74 0.23
C LYS A 184 6.52 -13.79 -0.85
N VAL A 185 6.04 -15.00 -0.62
CA VAL A 185 5.94 -16.06 -1.64
C VAL A 185 4.64 -15.90 -2.42
N TYR A 186 4.67 -16.26 -3.73
CA TYR A 186 3.52 -16.10 -4.60
C TYR A 186 3.15 -17.41 -5.30
N SER A 187 2.14 -17.39 -6.18
CA SER A 187 1.34 -18.56 -6.58
C SER A 187 2.05 -19.54 -7.51
N ARG A 188 3.14 -19.17 -8.24
CA ARG A 188 3.74 -19.98 -9.31
C ARG A 188 5.05 -20.64 -8.94
N LEU A 189 5.50 -20.50 -7.70
CA LEU A 189 6.72 -21.16 -7.24
C LEU A 189 6.59 -22.68 -7.35
N GLN A 190 7.57 -23.31 -7.99
CA GLN A 190 7.68 -24.77 -8.01
C GLN A 190 8.15 -25.29 -6.64
N PRO A 191 7.82 -26.54 -6.26
CA PRO A 191 8.06 -27.06 -4.92
C PRO A 191 9.52 -26.97 -4.47
N GLU A 192 10.49 -27.23 -5.34
CA GLU A 192 11.91 -27.19 -5.03
C GLU A 192 12.38 -25.74 -4.79
N ILE A 193 11.91 -24.82 -5.64
CA ILE A 193 12.23 -23.39 -5.54
C ILE A 193 11.60 -22.80 -4.26
N TYR A 194 10.34 -23.14 -3.99
CA TYR A 194 9.65 -22.74 -2.76
C TYR A 194 10.39 -23.23 -1.51
N ALA A 195 10.79 -24.51 -1.49
CA ALA A 195 11.56 -25.08 -0.38
C ALA A 195 12.90 -24.35 -0.18
N ALA A 196 13.57 -23.97 -1.28
CA ALA A 196 14.81 -23.19 -1.22
C ALA A 196 14.59 -21.76 -0.68
N VAL A 197 13.46 -21.11 -1.02
CA VAL A 197 13.07 -19.81 -0.42
C VAL A 197 12.92 -19.96 1.09
N LEU A 198 12.15 -20.95 1.58
CA LEU A 198 11.87 -21.09 3.01
C LEU A 198 13.12 -21.52 3.80
N ASP A 199 13.96 -22.42 3.25
CA ASP A 199 15.22 -22.83 3.86
C ASP A 199 16.17 -21.62 4.02
N GLU A 200 16.32 -20.80 2.97
CA GLU A 200 17.18 -19.61 3.04
C GLU A 200 16.58 -18.52 3.95
N ALA A 201 15.26 -18.30 3.90
CA ALA A 201 14.57 -17.36 4.78
C ALA A 201 14.79 -17.70 6.26
N LYS A 202 14.71 -18.99 6.62
CA LYS A 202 15.01 -19.48 7.96
C LYS A 202 16.47 -19.20 8.37
N LYS A 203 17.45 -19.44 7.48
CA LYS A 203 18.88 -19.15 7.71
C LYS A 203 19.15 -17.66 7.92
N GLN A 204 18.45 -16.81 7.18
CA GLN A 204 18.57 -15.35 7.24
C GLN A 204 17.74 -14.71 8.36
N HIS A 205 16.99 -15.51 9.13
CA HIS A 205 16.04 -15.03 10.15
C HIS A 205 15.07 -13.98 9.61
N ILE A 206 14.46 -14.29 8.47
CA ILE A 206 13.38 -13.50 7.85
C ILE A 206 12.20 -14.43 7.60
N ALA A 207 10.99 -14.05 8.02
CA ALA A 207 9.83 -14.93 7.91
C ALA A 207 9.21 -14.90 6.51
N ALA A 208 8.65 -16.04 6.08
CA ALA A 208 7.92 -16.16 4.83
C ALA A 208 6.41 -16.02 5.05
N VAL A 209 5.78 -15.15 4.27
CA VAL A 209 4.35 -14.80 4.28
C VAL A 209 3.81 -14.86 2.85
N GLY A 210 2.51 -14.75 2.66
CA GLY A 210 1.94 -14.55 1.33
C GLY A 210 1.04 -15.68 0.84
N HIS A 211 1.06 -15.91 -0.46
CA HIS A 211 0.21 -16.91 -1.12
C HIS A 211 0.67 -18.34 -0.85
N ILE A 212 -0.18 -19.28 -1.18
CA ILE A 212 0.16 -20.70 -1.20
C ILE A 212 0.46 -21.07 -2.66
N PRO A 213 1.71 -21.46 -3.01
CA PRO A 213 2.00 -21.84 -4.38
C PRO A 213 1.14 -23.02 -4.82
N MET A 214 0.50 -22.89 -5.99
CA MET A 214 -0.44 -23.88 -6.52
C MET A 214 0.16 -25.30 -6.62
N ALA A 215 1.45 -25.39 -6.99
CA ALA A 215 2.18 -26.65 -7.12
C ALA A 215 2.57 -27.28 -5.77
N VAL A 216 2.50 -26.49 -4.66
CA VAL A 216 2.88 -26.95 -3.30
C VAL A 216 1.64 -27.36 -2.50
N GLY A 217 0.63 -26.49 -2.47
CA GLY A 217 -0.61 -26.68 -1.71
C GLY A 217 -0.49 -26.32 -0.23
N LEU A 218 -1.67 -26.16 0.42
CA LEU A 218 -1.81 -25.68 1.80
C LEU A 218 -0.99 -26.47 2.82
N GLU A 219 -1.18 -27.79 2.85
CA GLU A 219 -0.57 -28.64 3.87
C GLU A 219 0.96 -28.58 3.86
N LYS A 220 1.57 -28.65 2.67
CA LYS A 220 3.03 -28.60 2.53
C LYS A 220 3.57 -27.20 2.82
N SER A 221 2.86 -26.14 2.43
CA SER A 221 3.28 -24.78 2.73
C SER A 221 3.33 -24.51 4.22
N LEU A 222 2.32 -24.93 4.96
CA LEU A 222 2.27 -24.83 6.40
C LEU A 222 3.35 -25.70 7.08
N ALA A 223 3.51 -26.95 6.63
CA ALA A 223 4.51 -27.87 7.17
C ALA A 223 5.95 -27.38 6.97
N GLN A 224 6.22 -26.61 5.92
CA GLN A 224 7.53 -26.00 5.65
C GLN A 224 7.76 -24.70 6.42
N GLY A 225 6.75 -24.16 7.14
CA GLY A 225 6.91 -23.04 8.06
C GLY A 225 6.58 -21.67 7.46
N GLN A 226 5.69 -21.60 6.47
CA GLN A 226 5.06 -20.32 6.10
C GLN A 226 4.23 -19.81 7.28
N VAL A 227 4.49 -18.59 7.76
CA VAL A 227 3.95 -18.08 9.03
C VAL A 227 2.65 -17.29 8.89
N MET A 228 2.34 -16.82 7.68
CA MET A 228 1.08 -16.12 7.40
C MET A 228 0.58 -16.46 6.00
N ILE A 229 -0.71 -16.76 5.91
CA ILE A 229 -1.42 -16.93 4.64
C ILE A 229 -2.12 -15.62 4.31
N ALA A 230 -1.77 -15.05 3.18
CA ALA A 230 -2.43 -13.89 2.62
C ALA A 230 -3.61 -14.36 1.77
N HIS A 231 -4.78 -13.77 2.05
CA HIS A 231 -6.08 -14.05 1.46
C HIS A 231 -6.70 -15.41 1.87
N ALA A 232 -7.93 -15.36 2.36
CA ALA A 232 -8.72 -16.58 2.56
C ALA A 232 -8.98 -17.34 1.24
N GLU A 233 -8.88 -16.63 0.10
CA GLU A 233 -8.97 -17.18 -1.25
C GLU A 233 -7.95 -18.30 -1.51
N GLU A 234 -6.76 -18.26 -0.88
CA GLU A 234 -5.74 -19.29 -1.06
C GLU A 234 -6.25 -20.68 -0.61
N TYR A 235 -7.10 -20.75 0.39
CA TYR A 235 -7.79 -22.00 0.77
C TYR A 235 -8.79 -22.43 -0.30
N TYR A 236 -9.54 -21.47 -0.87
CA TYR A 236 -10.48 -21.75 -1.94
C TYR A 236 -9.78 -22.32 -3.17
N LYS A 237 -8.65 -21.74 -3.56
CA LYS A 237 -7.85 -22.16 -4.72
C LYS A 237 -7.09 -23.47 -4.48
N THR A 238 -6.32 -23.56 -3.40
CA THR A 238 -5.30 -24.60 -3.24
C THR A 238 -5.79 -25.81 -2.45
N TYR A 239 -6.75 -25.65 -1.53
CA TYR A 239 -7.34 -26.73 -0.74
C TYR A 239 -8.65 -27.22 -1.34
N PHE A 240 -9.61 -26.31 -1.59
CA PHE A 240 -10.91 -26.66 -2.16
C PHE A 240 -10.89 -26.80 -3.68
N GLN A 241 -9.81 -26.36 -4.35
CA GLN A 241 -9.65 -26.42 -5.82
C GLN A 241 -10.84 -25.82 -6.58
N GLY A 242 -11.34 -24.67 -6.10
CA GLY A 242 -12.49 -23.97 -6.67
C GLY A 242 -13.85 -24.65 -6.44
N LYS A 243 -13.91 -25.72 -5.64
CA LYS A 243 -15.12 -26.48 -5.33
C LYS A 243 -15.34 -26.53 -3.81
N PRO A 244 -15.88 -25.47 -3.21
CA PRO A 244 -16.04 -25.40 -1.77
C PRO A 244 -17.03 -26.47 -1.28
N ASP A 245 -16.68 -27.07 -0.15
CA ASP A 245 -17.51 -27.99 0.59
C ASP A 245 -17.46 -27.60 2.06
N ASP A 246 -18.56 -27.11 2.60
CA ASP A 246 -18.65 -26.63 3.97
C ASP A 246 -18.28 -27.74 4.98
N ALA A 247 -18.59 -29.03 4.67
CA ALA A 247 -18.23 -30.15 5.50
C ALA A 247 -16.71 -30.36 5.65
N ARG A 248 -15.93 -29.86 4.73
CA ARG A 248 -14.46 -29.96 4.72
C ARG A 248 -13.74 -28.76 5.36
N ILE A 249 -14.45 -27.68 5.71
CA ILE A 249 -13.86 -26.51 6.37
C ILE A 249 -13.04 -26.86 7.62
N PRO A 250 -13.43 -27.80 8.49
CA PRO A 250 -12.65 -28.14 9.68
C PRO A 250 -11.21 -28.62 9.41
N GLU A 251 -10.95 -29.24 8.27
CA GLU A 251 -9.62 -29.80 7.95
C GLU A 251 -8.56 -28.70 7.73
N PRO A 252 -8.74 -27.74 6.81
CA PRO A 252 -7.76 -26.66 6.60
C PRO A 252 -7.64 -25.74 7.82
N VAL A 253 -8.72 -25.57 8.60
CA VAL A 253 -8.70 -24.85 9.88
C VAL A 253 -7.75 -25.54 10.87
N LYS A 254 -7.87 -26.86 11.02
CA LYS A 254 -7.00 -27.66 11.88
C LYS A 254 -5.54 -27.62 11.44
N LEU A 255 -5.28 -27.70 10.14
CA LEU A 255 -3.92 -27.59 9.58
C LEU A 255 -3.29 -26.23 9.91
N THR A 256 -4.04 -25.13 9.71
CA THR A 256 -3.58 -23.78 9.99
C THR A 256 -3.31 -23.56 11.48
N LEU A 257 -4.24 -23.98 12.33
CA LEU A 257 -4.08 -23.91 13.79
C LEU A 257 -2.86 -24.70 14.26
N SER A 258 -2.69 -25.93 13.78
CA SER A 258 -1.57 -26.80 14.16
C SER A 258 -0.21 -26.24 13.72
N ALA A 259 -0.17 -25.50 12.64
CA ALA A 259 1.03 -24.80 12.15
C ALA A 259 1.32 -23.51 12.93
N GLY A 260 0.38 -22.99 13.72
CA GLY A 260 0.49 -21.69 14.37
C GLY A 260 0.55 -20.51 13.39
N ALA A 261 0.02 -20.70 12.18
CA ALA A 261 0.08 -19.67 11.14
C ALA A 261 -1.02 -18.62 11.34
N TYR A 262 -0.70 -17.39 10.96
CA TYR A 262 -1.63 -16.27 10.91
C TYR A 262 -2.35 -16.21 9.56
N VAL A 263 -3.50 -15.55 9.52
CA VAL A 263 -4.26 -15.38 8.27
C VAL A 263 -4.74 -13.94 8.13
N THR A 264 -4.48 -13.30 6.98
CA THR A 264 -5.16 -12.08 6.55
C THR A 264 -6.29 -12.45 5.59
N PRO A 265 -7.57 -12.43 5.99
CA PRO A 265 -8.67 -12.87 5.13
C PRO A 265 -8.91 -11.99 3.91
N ASN A 266 -8.61 -10.69 4.00
CA ASN A 266 -8.83 -9.67 2.96
C ASN A 266 -10.28 -9.62 2.46
N LEU A 267 -11.25 -9.73 3.36
CA LEU A 267 -12.67 -9.80 2.99
C LEU A 267 -13.18 -8.52 2.34
N SER A 268 -12.63 -7.34 2.70
CA SER A 268 -12.97 -6.06 2.08
C SER A 268 -12.67 -6.06 0.58
N PHE A 269 -11.48 -6.54 0.17
CA PHE A 269 -11.11 -6.67 -1.24
C PHE A 269 -12.07 -7.60 -1.99
N PHE A 270 -12.32 -8.81 -1.45
CA PHE A 270 -13.22 -9.76 -2.12
C PHE A 270 -14.67 -9.29 -2.17
N ALA A 271 -15.12 -8.52 -1.19
CA ALA A 271 -16.44 -7.90 -1.21
C ALA A 271 -16.54 -6.83 -2.30
N ALA A 272 -15.53 -5.94 -2.41
CA ALA A 272 -15.45 -4.93 -3.46
C ALA A 272 -15.38 -5.57 -4.87
N LEU A 273 -14.51 -6.57 -5.04
CA LEU A 273 -14.39 -7.33 -6.29
C LEU A 273 -15.71 -8.01 -6.67
N THR A 274 -16.37 -8.67 -5.72
CA THR A 274 -17.67 -9.33 -5.95
C THR A 274 -18.72 -8.32 -6.38
N SER A 275 -18.83 -7.19 -5.68
CA SER A 275 -19.77 -6.11 -6.02
C SER A 275 -19.60 -5.65 -7.46
N VAL A 276 -18.40 -5.27 -7.85
CA VAL A 276 -18.14 -4.72 -9.19
C VAL A 276 -18.25 -5.79 -10.30
N VAL A 277 -17.90 -7.04 -10.01
CA VAL A 277 -18.04 -8.10 -11.02
C VAL A 277 -19.50 -8.53 -11.18
N SER A 278 -20.30 -8.52 -10.12
CA SER A 278 -21.73 -8.81 -10.20
C SER A 278 -22.52 -7.64 -10.79
N ASP A 279 -22.11 -6.41 -10.46
CA ASP A 279 -22.69 -5.18 -11.02
C ASP A 279 -21.58 -4.18 -11.40
N PRO A 280 -21.14 -4.14 -12.66
CA PRO A 280 -20.10 -3.20 -13.09
C PRO A 280 -20.46 -1.71 -12.92
N GLN A 281 -21.75 -1.36 -12.71
CA GLN A 281 -22.17 0.01 -12.45
C GLN A 281 -21.86 0.44 -11.01
N SER A 282 -21.75 -0.51 -10.07
CA SER A 282 -21.34 -0.22 -8.68
C SER A 282 -19.96 0.45 -8.59
N LEU A 283 -19.11 0.30 -9.62
CA LEU A 283 -17.87 1.04 -9.71
C LEU A 283 -18.08 2.54 -9.91
N ASP A 284 -19.13 2.96 -10.63
CA ASP A 284 -19.44 4.38 -10.83
C ASP A 284 -19.86 5.00 -9.49
N GLU A 285 -20.69 4.28 -8.71
CA GLU A 285 -21.07 4.70 -7.36
C GLU A 285 -19.85 4.82 -6.46
N ARG A 286 -18.94 3.84 -6.50
CA ARG A 286 -17.67 3.89 -5.78
C ARG A 286 -16.79 5.07 -6.22
N MET A 287 -16.75 5.38 -7.51
CA MET A 287 -15.98 6.51 -8.06
C MET A 287 -16.55 7.88 -7.69
N ASP A 288 -17.80 7.95 -7.27
CA ASP A 288 -18.46 9.18 -6.80
C ASP A 288 -18.31 9.41 -5.29
N GLU A 289 -17.74 8.46 -4.54
CA GLU A 289 -17.47 8.62 -3.11
C GLU A 289 -16.42 9.71 -2.85
N PRO A 290 -16.58 10.52 -1.78
CA PRO A 290 -15.70 11.67 -1.53
C PRO A 290 -14.22 11.33 -1.37
N ASP A 291 -13.90 10.16 -0.82
CA ASP A 291 -12.52 9.73 -0.56
C ASP A 291 -11.77 9.26 -1.81
N ILE A 292 -12.49 8.98 -2.91
CA ILE A 292 -11.87 8.67 -4.20
C ILE A 292 -11.02 9.82 -4.74
N GLU A 293 -11.39 11.06 -4.46
CA GLU A 293 -10.62 12.21 -4.97
C GLU A 293 -9.21 12.29 -4.38
N PHE A 294 -8.95 11.59 -3.26
CA PHE A 294 -7.64 11.51 -2.62
C PHE A 294 -6.72 10.46 -3.26
N LEU A 295 -7.26 9.57 -4.10
CA LEU A 295 -6.44 8.61 -4.84
C LEU A 295 -5.77 9.25 -6.06
N PRO A 296 -4.51 8.89 -6.35
CA PRO A 296 -3.85 9.27 -7.59
C PRO A 296 -4.66 8.92 -8.84
N PRO A 297 -4.64 9.77 -9.88
CA PRO A 297 -5.44 9.57 -11.10
C PRO A 297 -5.16 8.26 -11.83
N ASP A 298 -3.93 7.74 -11.77
CA ASP A 298 -3.54 6.48 -12.39
C ASP A 298 -4.21 5.27 -11.69
N ILE A 299 -4.31 5.27 -10.36
CA ILE A 299 -5.02 4.22 -9.62
C ILE A 299 -6.50 4.19 -10.03
N ARG A 300 -7.15 5.36 -10.03
CA ARG A 300 -8.54 5.47 -10.49
C ARG A 300 -8.71 5.03 -11.94
N GLY A 301 -7.76 5.41 -12.81
CA GLY A 301 -7.72 5.00 -14.20
C GLY A 301 -7.57 3.49 -14.36
N ASN A 302 -6.73 2.85 -13.57
CA ASN A 302 -6.55 1.40 -13.57
C ASN A 302 -7.82 0.66 -13.14
N TRP A 303 -8.54 1.17 -12.12
CA TRP A 303 -9.83 0.59 -11.71
C TRP A 303 -10.87 0.66 -12.83
N LEU A 304 -10.97 1.82 -13.49
CA LEU A 304 -11.90 1.98 -14.63
C LEU A 304 -11.51 1.09 -15.82
N ALA A 305 -10.22 0.91 -16.09
CA ALA A 305 -9.72 0.02 -17.16
C ALA A 305 -9.99 -1.47 -16.85
N ALA A 306 -9.95 -1.85 -15.58
CA ALA A 306 -10.22 -3.22 -15.13
C ALA A 306 -11.71 -3.55 -14.99
N ARG A 307 -12.62 -2.59 -15.27
CA ARG A 307 -14.07 -2.79 -15.19
C ARG A 307 -14.52 -3.95 -16.07
N PRO A 308 -15.26 -4.94 -15.53
CA PRO A 308 -15.80 -6.03 -16.33
C PRO A 308 -16.76 -5.51 -17.42
N ALA A 309 -16.65 -6.06 -18.63
CA ALA A 309 -17.54 -5.70 -19.74
C ALA A 309 -18.97 -6.25 -19.57
N LYS A 310 -19.15 -7.28 -18.74
CA LYS A 310 -20.44 -7.93 -18.47
C LYS A 310 -20.52 -8.36 -17.00
N PRO A 311 -21.70 -8.29 -16.37
CA PRO A 311 -21.95 -8.82 -15.05
C PRO A 311 -21.67 -10.33 -14.94
N SER A 312 -21.21 -10.76 -13.77
CA SER A 312 -20.99 -12.17 -13.47
C SER A 312 -21.03 -12.42 -11.97
N ASP A 313 -21.82 -13.37 -11.51
CA ASP A 313 -21.96 -13.75 -10.10
C ASP A 313 -20.91 -14.78 -9.64
N ARG A 314 -19.84 -14.98 -10.42
CA ARG A 314 -18.83 -16.02 -10.16
C ARG A 314 -18.19 -15.93 -8.77
N PHE A 315 -18.02 -14.72 -8.22
CA PHE A 315 -17.41 -14.49 -6.91
C PHE A 315 -18.39 -14.53 -5.73
N VAL A 316 -19.72 -14.51 -5.98
CA VAL A 316 -20.73 -14.55 -4.90
C VAL A 316 -20.61 -15.82 -4.04
N PRO A 317 -20.57 -17.05 -4.60
CA PRO A 317 -20.38 -18.26 -3.79
C PRO A 317 -19.00 -18.35 -3.17
N GLU A 318 -17.98 -17.80 -3.83
CA GLU A 318 -16.62 -17.72 -3.28
C GLU A 318 -16.59 -16.86 -2.02
N LEU A 319 -17.04 -15.60 -2.08
CA LEU A 319 -17.10 -14.70 -0.93
C LEU A 319 -17.88 -15.30 0.24
N ALA A 320 -19.01 -15.99 -0.04
CA ALA A 320 -19.77 -16.68 0.99
C ALA A 320 -18.94 -17.76 1.69
N THR A 321 -18.13 -18.51 0.94
CA THR A 321 -17.22 -19.52 1.48
C THR A 321 -16.08 -18.88 2.28
N LEU A 322 -15.48 -17.79 1.78
CA LEU A 322 -14.43 -17.07 2.50
C LEU A 322 -14.92 -16.57 3.87
N LYS A 323 -16.14 -16.04 3.94
CA LYS A 323 -16.75 -15.62 5.23
C LYS A 323 -16.94 -16.77 6.20
N LYS A 324 -17.47 -17.92 5.73
CA LYS A 324 -17.63 -19.13 6.58
C LYS A 324 -16.29 -19.64 7.08
N LEU A 325 -15.29 -19.72 6.21
CA LEU A 325 -13.93 -20.13 6.56
C LEU A 325 -13.30 -19.17 7.58
N THR A 326 -13.43 -17.87 7.39
CA THR A 326 -12.90 -16.85 8.30
C THR A 326 -13.52 -16.99 9.70
N LEU A 327 -14.84 -17.21 9.78
CA LEU A 327 -15.50 -17.48 11.05
C LEU A 327 -14.98 -18.77 11.71
N ALA A 328 -14.84 -19.84 10.95
CA ALA A 328 -14.33 -21.12 11.47
C ALA A 328 -12.89 -21.03 11.96
N LEU A 329 -12.01 -20.29 11.23
CA LEU A 329 -10.64 -19.98 11.66
C LEU A 329 -10.65 -19.23 13.00
N SER A 330 -11.46 -18.17 13.11
CA SER A 330 -11.59 -17.38 14.35
C SER A 330 -12.09 -18.22 15.52
N GLN A 331 -13.13 -19.03 15.32
CA GLN A 331 -13.71 -19.91 16.36
C GLN A 331 -12.74 -20.99 16.82
N ALA A 332 -11.87 -21.46 15.95
CA ALA A 332 -10.82 -22.43 16.29
C ALA A 332 -9.63 -21.79 17.02
N GLY A 333 -9.55 -20.47 17.09
CA GLY A 333 -8.43 -19.73 17.71
C GLY A 333 -7.25 -19.51 16.79
N VAL A 334 -7.40 -19.63 15.46
CA VAL A 334 -6.39 -19.21 14.49
C VAL A 334 -6.27 -17.68 14.55
N PRO A 335 -5.04 -17.12 14.72
CA PRO A 335 -4.88 -15.69 14.80
C PRO A 335 -5.16 -15.02 13.45
N LEU A 336 -6.17 -14.14 13.41
CA LEU A 336 -6.53 -13.35 12.25
C LEU A 336 -5.88 -11.98 12.30
N LEU A 337 -5.58 -11.44 11.13
CA LEU A 337 -5.02 -10.11 10.90
C LEU A 337 -5.93 -9.36 9.92
N THR A 338 -6.01 -8.04 10.01
CA THR A 338 -6.61 -7.21 8.96
C THR A 338 -5.63 -6.99 7.82
N GLY A 339 -6.15 -6.96 6.61
CA GLY A 339 -5.40 -6.68 5.39
C GLY A 339 -6.36 -6.33 4.26
N THR A 340 -6.08 -5.24 3.53
CA THR A 340 -7.01 -4.71 2.53
C THR A 340 -6.62 -5.00 1.09
N ASP A 341 -5.36 -5.32 0.83
CA ASP A 341 -4.79 -5.44 -0.52
C ASP A 341 -4.80 -4.10 -1.32
N THR A 342 -4.83 -2.99 -0.57
CA THR A 342 -4.90 -1.65 -1.17
C THR A 342 -3.59 -1.28 -1.89
N PRO A 343 -3.63 -0.58 -3.05
CA PRO A 343 -4.77 0.03 -3.71
C PRO A 343 -5.36 -0.83 -4.84
N ALA A 344 -5.52 -2.13 -4.61
CA ALA A 344 -6.17 -3.02 -5.57
C ALA A 344 -7.59 -2.54 -5.90
N PHE A 345 -8.23 -3.19 -6.85
CA PHE A 345 -9.51 -2.80 -7.39
C PHE A 345 -10.59 -2.58 -6.32
N GLY A 346 -11.06 -1.35 -6.20
CA GLY A 346 -12.15 -0.96 -5.30
C GLY A 346 -11.79 -0.69 -3.84
N VAL A 347 -10.51 -0.86 -3.44
CA VAL A 347 -10.07 -0.64 -2.04
C VAL A 347 -9.14 0.56 -1.89
N ILE A 348 -9.41 1.39 -0.89
CA ILE A 348 -8.74 2.68 -0.65
C ILE A 348 -7.82 2.56 0.56
N PRO A 349 -6.57 3.05 0.48
CA PRO A 349 -5.66 3.07 1.62
C PRO A 349 -6.28 3.70 2.85
N GLY A 350 -6.24 3.00 3.96
CA GLY A 350 -6.79 3.43 5.23
C GLY A 350 -8.28 3.12 5.39
N SER A 351 -9.19 3.76 4.63
CA SER A 351 -10.64 3.59 4.82
C SER A 351 -11.12 2.16 4.57
N SER A 352 -10.46 1.40 3.71
CA SER A 352 -10.84 -0.01 3.50
C SER A 352 -10.48 -0.95 4.66
N VAL A 353 -9.71 -0.51 5.67
CA VAL A 353 -9.60 -1.26 6.93
C VAL A 353 -10.92 -1.24 7.70
N ASP A 354 -11.64 -0.11 7.69
CA ASP A 354 -12.97 -0.02 8.28
C ASP A 354 -13.96 -0.96 7.56
N ASP A 355 -13.83 -1.07 6.22
CA ASP A 355 -14.62 -2.02 5.43
C ASP A 355 -14.24 -3.47 5.77
N ASP A 356 -12.95 -3.77 6.01
CA ASP A 356 -12.50 -5.11 6.41
C ASP A 356 -13.06 -5.49 7.79
N LEU A 357 -13.08 -4.56 8.75
CA LEU A 357 -13.74 -4.74 10.05
C LEU A 357 -15.24 -5.03 9.90
N ASP A 358 -15.95 -4.28 9.05
CA ASP A 358 -17.37 -4.52 8.75
C ASP A 358 -17.58 -5.91 8.13
N GLN A 359 -16.70 -6.34 7.22
CA GLN A 359 -16.78 -7.68 6.62
C GLN A 359 -16.46 -8.79 7.63
N LEU A 360 -15.51 -8.61 8.54
CA LEU A 360 -15.21 -9.57 9.62
C LEU A 360 -16.39 -9.72 10.56
N VAL A 361 -17.01 -8.61 10.98
CA VAL A 361 -18.25 -8.67 11.80
C VAL A 361 -19.40 -9.26 11.00
N GLY A 362 -19.55 -8.93 9.73
CA GLY A 362 -20.52 -9.52 8.80
C GLY A 362 -20.31 -11.02 8.54
N ALA A 363 -19.11 -11.55 8.77
CA ALA A 363 -18.81 -12.97 8.74
C ALA A 363 -19.15 -13.68 10.07
N GLY A 364 -19.45 -12.93 11.15
CA GLY A 364 -19.87 -13.46 12.46
C GLY A 364 -18.87 -13.28 13.59
N LEU A 365 -17.76 -12.53 13.39
CA LEU A 365 -16.85 -12.17 14.48
C LEU A 365 -17.52 -11.12 15.38
N SER A 366 -17.16 -11.10 16.68
CA SER A 366 -17.52 -9.97 17.53
C SER A 366 -16.72 -8.72 17.15
N PRO A 367 -17.23 -7.50 17.48
CA PRO A 367 -16.44 -6.28 17.31
C PRO A 367 -15.06 -6.35 17.96
N PHE A 368 -14.96 -6.94 19.15
CA PHE A 368 -13.68 -7.12 19.83
C PHE A 368 -12.72 -8.04 19.06
N GLN A 369 -13.22 -9.14 18.48
CA GLN A 369 -12.40 -10.05 17.67
C GLN A 369 -11.88 -9.36 16.40
N ALA A 370 -12.74 -8.63 15.68
CA ALA A 370 -12.36 -7.88 14.51
C ALA A 370 -11.32 -6.78 14.84
N LEU A 371 -11.56 -5.97 15.89
CA LEU A 371 -10.62 -4.96 16.36
C LEU A 371 -9.31 -5.58 16.88
N SER A 372 -9.34 -6.78 17.48
CA SER A 372 -8.13 -7.48 17.92
C SER A 372 -7.25 -7.87 16.74
N ALA A 373 -7.83 -8.28 15.61
CA ALA A 373 -7.10 -8.58 14.38
C ALA A 373 -6.34 -7.33 13.84
N ALA A 374 -6.96 -6.15 13.97
CA ALA A 374 -6.38 -4.88 13.54
C ALA A 374 -5.40 -4.27 14.55
N THR A 375 -5.31 -4.75 15.78
CA THR A 375 -4.53 -4.11 16.85
C THR A 375 -3.60 -5.08 17.56
N ARG A 376 -4.07 -5.76 18.59
CA ARG A 376 -3.26 -6.64 19.44
C ARG A 376 -2.60 -7.76 18.63
N THR A 377 -3.39 -8.52 17.85
CA THR A 377 -2.88 -9.65 17.07
C THR A 377 -1.86 -9.20 16.03
N ALA A 378 -2.09 -8.05 15.38
CA ALA A 378 -1.13 -7.44 14.47
C ALA A 378 0.19 -7.07 15.19
N GLY A 379 0.09 -6.48 16.39
CA GLY A 379 1.26 -6.16 17.21
C GLY A 379 2.06 -7.40 17.64
N GLU A 380 1.36 -8.45 18.05
CA GLU A 380 1.95 -9.76 18.41
C GLU A 380 2.66 -10.38 17.20
N PHE A 381 2.03 -10.38 16.01
CA PHE A 381 2.62 -10.89 14.77
C PHE A 381 3.93 -10.17 14.42
N ILE A 382 3.90 -8.84 14.39
CA ILE A 382 5.10 -8.06 14.06
C ILE A 382 6.21 -8.26 15.08
N HIS A 383 5.89 -8.23 16.37
CA HIS A 383 6.88 -8.44 17.44
C HIS A 383 7.52 -9.83 17.37
N GLN A 384 6.73 -10.86 17.04
CA GLN A 384 7.20 -12.25 16.94
C GLN A 384 8.16 -12.45 15.76
N TYR A 385 7.90 -11.84 14.60
CA TYR A 385 8.62 -12.15 13.37
C TYR A 385 9.61 -11.07 12.91
N VAL A 386 9.50 -9.84 13.42
CA VAL A 386 10.42 -8.74 13.07
C VAL A 386 11.32 -8.41 14.27
N ARG A 387 12.56 -8.82 14.18
CA ARG A 387 13.54 -8.61 15.26
C ARG A 387 13.75 -7.13 15.57
N GLY A 388 13.55 -6.75 16.83
CA GLY A 388 13.73 -5.39 17.30
C GLY A 388 12.58 -4.44 16.97
N ALA A 389 11.46 -4.95 16.46
CA ALA A 389 10.25 -4.16 16.33
C ALA A 389 9.73 -3.71 17.69
N GLU A 390 9.32 -2.46 17.77
CA GLU A 390 8.66 -1.93 18.98
C GLU A 390 7.31 -2.60 19.18
N GLU A 391 6.99 -2.94 20.42
CA GLU A 391 5.68 -3.48 20.77
C GLU A 391 4.58 -2.42 20.64
N PHE A 392 3.46 -2.77 20.03
CA PHE A 392 2.27 -1.93 19.85
C PHE A 392 0.98 -2.78 19.95
N GLY A 393 -0.17 -2.19 19.68
CA GLY A 393 -1.45 -2.89 19.55
C GLY A 393 -2.25 -3.06 20.86
N THR A 394 -1.69 -2.62 22.00
CA THR A 394 -2.44 -2.49 23.28
C THR A 394 -2.04 -1.23 24.02
N ILE A 395 -2.94 -0.65 24.82
CA ILE A 395 -2.60 0.48 25.70
C ILE A 395 -2.00 -0.06 27.00
N THR A 396 -0.70 -0.30 26.95
CA THR A 396 0.08 -0.85 28.07
C THR A 396 1.37 -0.03 28.27
N PRO A 397 1.74 0.35 29.49
CA PRO A 397 3.01 1.06 29.75
C PRO A 397 4.21 0.34 29.14
N GLY A 398 5.10 1.10 28.50
CA GLY A 398 6.28 0.62 27.79
C GLY A 398 6.10 0.40 26.30
N LYS A 399 4.88 0.17 25.82
CA LYS A 399 4.58 0.00 24.39
C LYS A 399 4.59 1.32 23.63
N SER A 400 4.73 1.23 22.32
CA SER A 400 4.67 2.38 21.41
C SER A 400 3.31 3.10 21.52
N ALA A 401 3.34 4.42 21.55
CA ALA A 401 2.13 5.23 21.60
C ALA A 401 1.62 5.47 20.17
N ASP A 402 1.06 4.41 19.59
CA ASP A 402 0.29 4.40 18.35
C ASP A 402 -1.18 4.27 18.76
N LEU A 403 -1.94 5.38 18.75
CA LEU A 403 -3.24 5.51 19.41
C LEU A 403 -4.25 6.21 18.51
N VAL A 404 -5.52 5.85 18.66
CA VAL A 404 -6.65 6.51 18.00
C VAL A 404 -7.65 7.00 19.03
N MET A 405 -8.05 8.26 18.91
CA MET A 405 -9.12 8.85 19.71
C MET A 405 -10.42 8.86 18.91
N LEU A 406 -11.47 8.29 19.47
CA LEU A 406 -12.76 8.09 18.84
C LEU A 406 -13.87 8.86 19.57
N ARG A 407 -14.95 9.15 18.86
CA ARG A 407 -16.14 9.85 19.41
C ARG A 407 -17.17 8.92 20.02
N ALA A 408 -17.14 7.62 19.64
CA ALA A 408 -18.07 6.60 20.11
C ALA A 408 -17.34 5.26 20.32
N ASN A 409 -17.99 4.35 21.05
CA ASN A 409 -17.40 3.06 21.44
C ASN A 409 -17.38 2.06 20.25
N PRO A 410 -16.22 1.66 19.72
CA PRO A 410 -16.13 0.71 18.60
C PRO A 410 -16.41 -0.74 19.01
N LEU A 411 -16.42 -1.07 20.30
CA LEU A 411 -16.85 -2.40 20.76
C LEU A 411 -18.37 -2.61 20.65
N LEU A 412 -19.16 -1.53 20.53
CA LEU A 412 -20.59 -1.60 20.26
C LEU A 412 -20.89 -1.66 18.76
N ASP A 413 -20.09 -0.98 17.96
CA ASP A 413 -20.23 -0.93 16.51
C ASP A 413 -18.85 -0.54 15.91
N VAL A 414 -18.25 -1.42 15.12
CA VAL A 414 -16.94 -1.18 14.51
C VAL A 414 -16.92 0.04 13.60
N ARG A 415 -18.07 0.45 13.04
CA ARG A 415 -18.21 1.66 12.23
C ARG A 415 -17.88 2.94 12.99
N ASN A 416 -17.83 2.89 14.32
CA ASN A 416 -17.35 3.99 15.16
C ASN A 416 -15.82 4.23 15.03
N MET A 417 -15.09 3.36 14.30
CA MET A 417 -13.70 3.60 13.89
C MET A 417 -13.60 4.67 12.80
N ARG A 418 -14.62 4.80 11.98
CA ARG A 418 -14.65 5.79 10.89
C ARG A 418 -14.56 7.21 11.43
N HIS A 419 -13.77 8.06 10.79
CA HIS A 419 -13.57 9.47 11.14
C HIS A 419 -13.05 9.69 12.57
N PRO A 420 -11.85 9.21 12.89
CA PRO A 420 -11.24 9.39 14.21
C PRO A 420 -11.11 10.88 14.55
N GLY A 421 -11.26 11.20 15.83
CA GLY A 421 -11.11 12.58 16.35
C GLY A 421 -9.66 13.06 16.38
N GLY A 422 -8.71 12.12 16.28
CA GLY A 422 -7.28 12.35 16.15
C GLY A 422 -6.50 11.06 16.28
N VAL A 423 -5.25 11.07 15.80
CA VAL A 423 -4.38 9.90 15.73
C VAL A 423 -3.01 10.23 16.28
N MET A 424 -2.45 9.34 17.04
CA MET A 424 -1.06 9.39 17.49
C MET A 424 -0.27 8.28 16.84
N VAL A 425 0.85 8.62 16.22
CA VAL A 425 1.82 7.64 15.69
C VAL A 425 3.20 7.93 16.25
N ARG A 426 3.81 6.93 16.88
CA ARG A 426 5.11 7.05 17.56
C ARG A 426 5.16 8.25 18.53
N GLY A 427 4.07 8.49 19.25
CA GLY A 427 3.94 9.57 20.22
C GLY A 427 3.71 10.97 19.63
N ARG A 428 3.67 11.14 18.30
CA ARG A 428 3.29 12.39 17.65
C ARG A 428 1.79 12.41 17.46
N TRP A 429 1.14 13.42 18.04
CA TRP A 429 -0.30 13.64 17.91
C TRP A 429 -0.65 14.44 16.67
N PHE A 430 -1.70 14.02 15.98
CA PHE A 430 -2.32 14.72 14.87
C PHE A 430 -3.80 14.87 15.13
N GLU A 431 -4.31 16.08 15.08
CA GLU A 431 -5.75 16.31 15.06
C GLU A 431 -6.34 15.89 13.71
N SER A 432 -7.61 15.47 13.72
CA SER A 432 -8.31 15.06 12.49
C SER A 432 -8.20 16.11 11.36
N ARG A 433 -8.32 17.39 11.70
CA ARG A 433 -8.19 18.50 10.75
C ARG A 433 -6.80 18.60 10.11
N GLU A 434 -5.74 18.30 10.87
CA GLU A 434 -4.36 18.31 10.38
C GLU A 434 -4.14 17.15 9.37
N LEU A 435 -4.66 15.97 9.70
CA LEU A 435 -4.60 14.82 8.78
C LEU A 435 -5.41 15.06 7.51
N GLN A 436 -6.61 15.63 7.65
CA GLN A 436 -7.44 15.98 6.50
C GLN A 436 -6.72 16.95 5.55
N ALA A 437 -6.06 17.97 6.07
CA ALA A 437 -5.28 18.91 5.24
C ALA A 437 -4.13 18.23 4.48
N LEU A 438 -3.49 17.21 5.08
CA LEU A 438 -2.44 16.42 4.39
C LEU A 438 -3.02 15.55 3.27
N VAL A 439 -4.19 14.95 3.49
CA VAL A 439 -4.89 14.14 2.50
C VAL A 439 -5.39 14.98 1.32
N GLU A 440 -5.85 16.20 1.58
CA GLU A 440 -6.36 17.13 0.57
C GLU A 440 -5.23 17.80 -0.25
N GLN A 441 -4.02 17.85 0.27
CA GLN A 441 -2.89 18.56 -0.37
C GLN A 441 -2.66 18.18 -1.83
N PRO A 442 -2.67 16.91 -2.26
CA PRO A 442 -2.42 16.54 -3.65
C PRO A 442 -3.63 16.71 -4.57
N VAL A 443 -4.86 16.88 -4.03
CA VAL A 443 -6.12 16.88 -4.79
C VAL A 443 -6.16 17.93 -5.92
N PRO A 444 -5.72 19.18 -5.74
CA PRO A 444 -5.71 20.14 -6.83
C PRO A 444 -4.87 19.68 -8.03
N SER A 445 -3.71 19.06 -7.78
CA SER A 445 -2.86 18.48 -8.82
C SER A 445 -3.56 17.32 -9.51
N TYR A 446 -4.22 16.43 -8.76
CA TYR A 446 -4.98 15.31 -9.31
C TYR A 446 -6.12 15.78 -10.21
N LYS A 447 -6.92 16.76 -9.77
CA LYS A 447 -8.00 17.36 -10.57
C LYS A 447 -7.46 17.97 -11.87
N ARG A 448 -6.29 18.62 -11.82
CA ARG A 448 -5.65 19.19 -13.00
C ARG A 448 -5.18 18.10 -13.98
N ILE A 449 -4.54 17.02 -13.49
CA ILE A 449 -4.13 15.89 -14.34
C ILE A 449 -5.33 15.25 -15.04
N VAL A 450 -6.44 15.04 -14.29
CA VAL A 450 -7.68 14.51 -14.86
C VAL A 450 -8.26 15.45 -15.94
N ALA A 451 -8.23 16.77 -15.70
CA ALA A 451 -8.70 17.73 -16.69
C ALA A 451 -7.82 17.72 -17.95
N LEU A 452 -6.49 17.68 -17.82
CA LEU A 452 -5.57 17.54 -18.94
C LEU A 452 -5.80 16.23 -19.72
N GLY A 453 -6.05 15.12 -19.02
CA GLY A 453 -6.35 13.83 -19.65
C GLY A 453 -7.66 13.86 -20.44
N ARG A 454 -8.70 14.50 -19.91
CA ARG A 454 -9.98 14.69 -20.64
C ARG A 454 -9.80 15.55 -21.88
N ALA A 455 -9.06 16.65 -21.78
CA ALA A 455 -8.76 17.51 -22.92
C ALA A 455 -7.97 16.74 -24.00
N PHE A 456 -6.91 16.01 -23.58
CA PHE A 456 -6.14 15.16 -24.48
C PHE A 456 -7.01 14.14 -25.22
N GLN A 457 -7.88 13.43 -24.48
CA GLN A 457 -8.77 12.46 -25.08
C GLN A 457 -9.78 13.08 -26.04
N TYR A 458 -10.34 14.23 -25.70
CA TYR A 458 -11.26 14.97 -26.59
C TYR A 458 -10.55 15.35 -27.89
N THR A 459 -9.40 16.00 -27.79
CA THR A 459 -8.62 16.44 -28.97
C THR A 459 -8.14 15.26 -29.82
N LEU A 460 -7.75 14.13 -29.17
CA LEU A 460 -7.39 12.88 -29.87
C LEU A 460 -8.56 12.35 -30.73
N ASN A 461 -9.77 12.40 -30.21
CA ASN A 461 -10.93 11.90 -30.92
C ASN A 461 -11.32 12.80 -32.10
N GLU A 462 -11.35 14.12 -31.88
CA GLU A 462 -11.86 15.11 -32.84
C GLU A 462 -10.81 15.57 -33.87
N HIS A 463 -9.52 15.66 -33.44
CA HIS A 463 -8.46 16.31 -34.22
C HIS A 463 -7.23 15.44 -34.47
N GLY A 464 -7.20 14.22 -33.91
CA GLY A 464 -6.10 13.26 -34.08
C GLY A 464 -4.99 13.41 -33.05
N ALA A 465 -4.08 12.41 -33.05
CA ALA A 465 -3.05 12.28 -32.01
C ALA A 465 -2.00 13.38 -32.04
N THR A 466 -1.57 13.81 -33.24
CA THR A 466 -0.58 14.87 -33.37
C THR A 466 -1.03 16.16 -32.70
N GLU A 467 -2.29 16.55 -32.91
CA GLU A 467 -2.86 17.75 -32.32
C GLU A 467 -3.04 17.59 -30.80
N ALA A 468 -3.51 16.43 -30.34
CA ALA A 468 -3.65 16.15 -28.91
C ALA A 468 -2.31 16.26 -28.15
N VAL A 469 -1.23 15.71 -28.71
CA VAL A 469 0.11 15.81 -28.15
C VAL A 469 0.61 17.25 -28.14
N ARG A 470 0.40 18.00 -29.24
CA ARG A 470 0.78 19.41 -29.36
C ARG A 470 0.07 20.26 -28.30
N GLU A 471 -1.23 20.09 -28.18
CA GLU A 471 -2.06 20.83 -27.24
C GLU A 471 -1.69 20.50 -25.78
N PHE A 472 -1.52 19.24 -25.46
CA PHE A 472 -1.04 18.82 -24.13
C PHE A 472 0.29 19.51 -23.78
N LYS A 473 1.29 19.42 -24.67
CA LYS A 473 2.62 20.04 -24.46
C LYS A 473 2.54 21.56 -24.30
N SER A 474 1.53 22.22 -24.87
CA SER A 474 1.36 23.68 -24.75
C SER A 474 0.66 24.10 -23.45
N HIS A 475 -0.14 23.25 -22.84
CA HIS A 475 -0.94 23.56 -21.64
C HIS A 475 -0.41 22.91 -20.37
N SER A 476 0.42 21.86 -20.47
CA SER A 476 1.01 21.19 -19.31
C SER A 476 2.28 21.87 -18.82
N GLN A 477 2.54 21.78 -17.50
CA GLN A 477 3.83 22.10 -16.93
C GLN A 477 4.82 20.95 -17.16
N SER A 478 6.12 21.21 -17.12
CA SER A 478 7.16 20.21 -17.40
C SER A 478 7.14 18.99 -16.47
N THR A 479 6.55 19.13 -15.29
CA THR A 479 6.40 18.06 -14.28
C THR A 479 5.07 17.32 -14.36
N GLU A 480 4.10 17.82 -15.13
CA GLU A 480 2.79 17.22 -15.28
C GLU A 480 2.83 16.11 -16.33
N LYS A 481 2.44 14.91 -15.92
CA LYS A 481 2.36 13.72 -16.77
C LYS A 481 0.95 13.15 -16.71
N LEU A 482 0.45 12.69 -17.85
CA LEU A 482 -0.73 11.83 -17.85
C LEU A 482 -0.34 10.43 -17.34
N PRO A 483 -1.23 9.72 -16.62
CA PRO A 483 -0.94 8.36 -16.20
C PRO A 483 -0.57 7.45 -17.37
N GLU A 484 0.48 6.64 -17.22
CA GLU A 484 0.98 5.74 -18.26
C GLU A 484 -0.12 4.82 -18.79
N SER A 485 -0.85 4.15 -17.89
CA SER A 485 -1.94 3.24 -18.22
C SER A 485 -3.10 3.93 -18.95
N PHE A 486 -3.40 5.20 -18.60
CA PHE A 486 -4.42 5.98 -19.29
C PHE A 486 -4.02 6.25 -20.76
N VAL A 487 -2.78 6.71 -20.98
CA VAL A 487 -2.27 6.97 -22.33
C VAL A 487 -2.18 5.66 -23.13
N ASN A 488 -1.75 4.58 -22.47
CA ASN A 488 -1.68 3.25 -23.05
C ASN A 488 -3.05 2.76 -23.53
N ALA A 489 -4.08 2.89 -22.71
CA ALA A 489 -5.47 2.53 -23.07
C ALA A 489 -6.00 3.38 -24.24
N LEU A 490 -5.60 4.65 -24.36
CA LEU A 490 -5.93 5.48 -25.53
C LEU A 490 -5.30 4.94 -26.81
N GLY A 491 -4.03 4.53 -26.76
CA GLY A 491 -3.33 3.93 -27.88
C GLY A 491 -4.03 2.68 -28.39
N TYR A 492 -4.38 1.75 -27.51
CA TYR A 492 -5.15 0.55 -27.88
C TYR A 492 -6.55 0.85 -28.41
N ARG A 493 -7.23 1.89 -27.91
CA ARG A 493 -8.48 2.34 -28.51
C ARG A 493 -8.31 2.81 -29.96
N MET A 494 -7.19 3.45 -30.28
CA MET A 494 -6.87 3.87 -31.64
C MET A 494 -6.59 2.65 -32.55
N ILE A 495 -5.87 1.63 -32.04
CA ILE A 495 -5.69 0.35 -32.77
C ILE A 495 -7.05 -0.27 -33.10
N ASN A 496 -7.92 -0.42 -32.10
CA ASN A 496 -9.27 -1.01 -32.28
C ASN A 496 -10.14 -0.19 -33.25
N ALA A 497 -9.95 1.13 -33.30
CA ALA A 497 -10.60 2.02 -34.24
C ALA A 497 -9.95 2.03 -35.64
N LYS A 498 -8.91 1.21 -35.86
CA LYS A 498 -8.09 1.14 -37.09
C LYS A 498 -7.37 2.45 -37.44
N ARG A 499 -7.10 3.28 -36.44
CA ARG A 499 -6.36 4.53 -36.52
C ARG A 499 -4.89 4.30 -36.08
N LEU A 500 -4.17 3.45 -36.85
CA LEU A 500 -2.87 2.92 -36.41
C LEU A 500 -1.77 4.00 -36.28
N GLU A 501 -1.76 5.02 -37.14
CA GLU A 501 -0.81 6.12 -37.04
C GLU A 501 -1.08 6.99 -35.80
N ASP A 502 -2.33 7.21 -35.43
CA ASP A 502 -2.69 7.86 -34.17
C ASP A 502 -2.25 7.01 -32.96
N ALA A 503 -2.44 5.69 -33.02
CA ALA A 503 -1.99 4.79 -31.97
C ALA A 503 -0.46 4.89 -31.75
N ILE A 504 0.31 4.83 -32.84
CA ILE A 504 1.78 4.98 -32.79
C ILE A 504 2.15 6.33 -32.16
N THR A 505 1.50 7.43 -32.59
CA THR A 505 1.76 8.77 -32.05
C THR A 505 1.46 8.84 -30.54
N VAL A 506 0.36 8.22 -30.08
CA VAL A 506 -0.03 8.13 -28.67
C VAL A 506 0.99 7.29 -27.87
N PHE A 507 1.42 6.16 -28.40
CA PHE A 507 2.41 5.32 -27.71
C PHE A 507 3.81 5.97 -27.70
N VAL A 508 4.22 6.67 -28.76
CA VAL A 508 5.45 7.49 -28.74
C VAL A 508 5.36 8.53 -27.63
N PHE A 509 4.25 9.25 -27.54
CA PHE A 509 4.02 10.21 -26.45
C PHE A 509 4.07 9.53 -25.08
N ASN A 510 3.54 8.33 -24.93
CA ASN A 510 3.61 7.56 -23.68
C ASN A 510 5.07 7.25 -23.29
N THR A 511 5.90 6.81 -24.23
CA THR A 511 7.33 6.55 -23.95
C THR A 511 8.12 7.82 -23.60
N GLU A 512 7.74 8.99 -24.17
CA GLU A 512 8.33 10.29 -23.81
C GLU A 512 7.96 10.72 -22.38
N GLN A 513 6.69 10.48 -21.97
CA GLN A 513 6.21 10.80 -20.63
C GLN A 513 6.79 9.82 -19.58
N HIS A 514 6.97 8.55 -19.94
CA HIS A 514 7.35 7.44 -19.05
C HIS A 514 8.55 6.66 -19.62
N PRO A 515 9.75 7.27 -19.69
CA PRO A 515 10.92 6.65 -20.33
C PRO A 515 11.46 5.41 -19.62
N ASP A 516 11.00 5.17 -18.37
CA ASP A 516 11.37 4.01 -17.55
C ASP A 516 10.28 2.93 -17.52
N SER A 517 9.15 3.13 -18.22
CA SER A 517 8.10 2.12 -18.34
C SER A 517 8.42 1.12 -19.45
N TRP A 518 8.70 -0.12 -19.06
CA TRP A 518 8.85 -1.22 -20.03
C TRP A 518 7.57 -1.46 -20.84
N ASN A 519 6.39 -1.29 -20.22
CA ASN A 519 5.08 -1.50 -20.84
C ASN A 519 4.80 -0.47 -21.94
N ALA A 520 5.20 0.79 -21.75
CA ALA A 520 5.05 1.81 -22.79
C ALA A 520 5.85 1.46 -24.06
N TYR A 521 7.06 0.91 -23.91
CA TYR A 521 7.87 0.47 -25.05
C TYR A 521 7.34 -0.83 -25.67
N ASP A 522 6.77 -1.72 -24.88
CA ASP A 522 6.15 -2.95 -25.36
C ASP A 522 4.97 -2.65 -26.28
N SER A 523 4.04 -1.82 -25.81
CA SER A 523 2.86 -1.37 -26.58
C SER A 523 3.24 -0.60 -27.84
N LEU A 524 4.31 0.21 -27.79
CA LEU A 524 4.82 0.87 -28.99
C LEU A 524 5.44 -0.13 -29.98
N GLY A 525 6.13 -1.17 -29.46
CA GLY A 525 6.66 -2.27 -30.27
C GLY A 525 5.55 -3.00 -31.01
N GLU A 526 4.43 -3.30 -30.32
CA GLU A 526 3.25 -3.94 -30.91
C GLU A 526 2.65 -3.07 -32.02
N ALA A 527 2.44 -1.79 -31.78
CA ALA A 527 1.88 -0.88 -32.79
C ALA A 527 2.78 -0.76 -34.04
N TYR A 528 4.10 -0.75 -33.87
CA TYR A 528 5.05 -0.79 -35.01
C TYR A 528 5.00 -2.12 -35.75
N LEU A 529 4.87 -3.24 -35.03
CA LEU A 529 4.74 -4.56 -35.66
C LEU A 529 3.44 -4.64 -36.50
N ASP A 530 2.32 -4.18 -35.96
CA ASP A 530 1.03 -4.13 -36.65
C ASP A 530 1.06 -3.21 -37.90
N SER A 531 1.89 -2.15 -37.87
CA SER A 531 2.10 -1.29 -39.02
C SER A 531 3.07 -1.87 -40.08
N GLY A 532 3.75 -2.99 -39.76
CA GLY A 532 4.78 -3.60 -40.59
C GLY A 532 6.14 -2.90 -40.53
N ARG A 533 6.33 -1.97 -39.57
CA ARG A 533 7.63 -1.28 -39.30
C ARG A 533 8.46 -2.13 -38.35
N ASN A 534 8.84 -3.32 -38.81
CA ASN A 534 9.43 -4.37 -37.97
C ASN A 534 10.77 -3.99 -37.34
N ASP A 535 11.59 -3.16 -38.00
CA ASP A 535 12.83 -2.59 -37.47
C ASP A 535 12.58 -1.70 -36.24
N LEU A 536 11.55 -0.87 -36.26
CA LEU A 536 11.14 -0.04 -35.11
C LEU A 536 10.53 -0.88 -33.99
N ALA A 537 9.75 -1.92 -34.33
CA ALA A 537 9.25 -2.88 -33.35
C ALA A 537 10.39 -3.56 -32.59
N VAL A 538 11.42 -4.03 -33.32
CA VAL A 538 12.62 -4.66 -32.73
C VAL A 538 13.33 -3.71 -31.73
N VAL A 539 13.47 -2.43 -32.08
CA VAL A 539 14.11 -1.44 -31.19
C VAL A 539 13.31 -1.29 -29.88
N ASN A 540 11.98 -1.17 -29.97
CA ASN A 540 11.13 -0.95 -28.82
C ASN A 540 10.98 -2.19 -27.93
N TYR A 541 10.84 -3.39 -28.50
CA TYR A 541 10.86 -4.62 -27.70
C TYR A 541 12.22 -4.86 -27.00
N ARG A 542 13.34 -4.53 -27.64
CA ARG A 542 14.65 -4.55 -26.97
C ARG A 542 14.70 -3.55 -25.80
N ARG A 543 14.12 -2.36 -25.96
CA ARG A 543 14.07 -1.39 -24.87
C ARG A 543 13.18 -1.88 -23.74
N SER A 544 12.01 -2.45 -24.04
CA SER A 544 11.13 -3.09 -23.06
C SER A 544 11.87 -4.17 -22.27
N LEU A 545 12.56 -5.08 -22.96
CA LEU A 545 13.37 -6.15 -22.34
C LEU A 545 14.57 -5.63 -21.54
N ALA A 546 15.17 -4.51 -21.95
CA ALA A 546 16.24 -3.88 -21.17
C ALA A 546 15.74 -3.29 -19.85
N LEU A 547 14.50 -2.80 -19.82
CA LEU A 547 13.83 -2.29 -18.62
C LEU A 547 13.23 -3.43 -17.78
N ASN A 548 12.64 -4.41 -18.43
CA ASN A 548 12.10 -5.61 -17.81
C ASN A 548 12.56 -6.87 -18.57
N PRO A 549 13.69 -7.48 -18.20
CA PRO A 549 14.22 -8.69 -18.86
C PRO A 549 13.30 -9.91 -18.80
N ARG A 550 12.19 -9.81 -18.06
CA ARG A 550 11.22 -10.89 -17.82
C ARG A 550 9.93 -10.74 -18.60
N ASN A 551 9.84 -9.72 -19.46
CA ASN A 551 8.71 -9.58 -20.36
C ASN A 551 8.79 -10.67 -21.45
N THR A 552 8.16 -11.83 -21.18
CA THR A 552 8.15 -12.98 -22.11
C THR A 552 7.45 -12.65 -23.42
N ASP A 553 6.39 -11.84 -23.35
CA ASP A 553 5.63 -11.41 -24.52
C ASP A 553 6.49 -10.55 -25.46
N ALA A 554 7.22 -9.57 -24.89
CA ALA A 554 8.19 -8.80 -25.66
C ALA A 554 9.28 -9.69 -26.28
N PHE A 555 9.72 -10.74 -25.58
CA PHE A 555 10.72 -11.67 -26.13
C PHE A 555 10.18 -12.44 -27.34
N GLU A 556 8.98 -12.98 -27.24
CA GLU A 556 8.32 -13.69 -28.35
C GLU A 556 8.04 -12.77 -29.54
N MET A 557 7.52 -11.56 -29.27
CA MET A 557 7.22 -10.58 -30.30
C MET A 557 8.51 -10.02 -30.95
N LEU A 558 9.60 -9.88 -30.20
CA LEU A 558 10.92 -9.53 -30.75
C LEU A 558 11.41 -10.57 -31.75
N GLN A 559 11.29 -11.86 -31.43
CA GLN A 559 11.67 -12.93 -32.37
C GLN A 559 10.82 -12.86 -33.64
N LYS A 560 9.52 -12.67 -33.50
CA LYS A 560 8.60 -12.54 -34.64
C LYS A 560 8.94 -11.31 -35.51
N ALA A 561 9.14 -10.15 -34.89
CA ALA A 561 9.49 -8.91 -35.60
C ALA A 561 10.83 -9.03 -36.33
N ALA A 562 11.84 -9.64 -35.69
CA ALA A 562 13.17 -9.83 -36.28
C ALA A 562 13.18 -10.81 -37.49
N ALA A 563 12.21 -11.74 -37.56
CA ALA A 563 12.08 -12.68 -38.65
C ALA A 563 11.35 -12.12 -39.89
N MET A 564 10.72 -10.96 -39.78
CA MET A 564 9.91 -10.35 -40.84
C MET A 564 10.64 -9.18 -41.51
N PRO A 565 10.59 -9.04 -42.86
CA PRO A 565 11.11 -7.85 -43.51
C PRO A 565 10.26 -6.62 -43.15
N SER A 566 10.89 -5.50 -42.87
CA SER A 566 10.16 -4.21 -42.68
C SER A 566 9.56 -3.73 -43.99
N ARG A 567 8.37 -3.16 -43.94
CA ARG A 567 7.81 -2.41 -45.05
C ARG A 567 8.58 -1.12 -45.23
N PRO A 568 8.88 -0.69 -46.46
CA PRO A 568 9.46 0.63 -46.68
C PRO A 568 8.50 1.71 -46.18
N ASN A 569 9.08 2.75 -45.56
CA ASN A 569 8.33 3.92 -45.04
C ASN A 569 7.56 4.62 -46.14
#